data_e63face5c959b41caaf0ea525f3fee72
#
_entry.id   e63face5c959b41caaf0ea525f3fee72
#
_cell.length_a   1.000
_cell.length_b   1.000
_cell.length_c   1.000
_cell.angle_alpha   90.00
_cell.angle_beta   90.00
_cell.angle_gamma   90.00
#
_symmetry.space_group_name_H-M   'P 1'
#
loop_
_entity.id
_entity.type
_entity.pdbx_description
1 polymer ?
#
loop_
_entity_poly.entity_id
_entity_poly.type
_entity_poly.pdbx_seq_one_letter_code
_entity_poly.pdbx_strand_id
1 'polypeptide(L)'
;MASKKLLEMLNDAIAREMQVSIQYMWQHVQWGGVKGFAVQDELKKIAITEMKHAETIAERLFYLGGTPTTKPTEIFVGKNLKEMITRDVKDEENAIKLYKEIIAQAQKEKDETTAFLFMEILKDEEEHHDTFTTLLEEI
;
A
#
# COMPACT_ATOMS: atom_id res chain seq x y z
N MET A 1 23.72 3.81 -11.01
CA MET A 1 23.12 3.39 -9.72
C MET A 1 21.98 4.32 -9.34
N ALA A 2 21.04 3.82 -8.56
CA ALA A 2 19.92 4.61 -8.09
C ALA A 2 20.36 5.78 -7.23
N SER A 3 19.70 6.92 -7.39
CA SER A 3 19.95 8.09 -6.57
C SER A 3 19.51 7.86 -5.12
N LYS A 4 20.07 8.64 -4.20
CA LYS A 4 19.63 8.64 -2.81
C LYS A 4 18.12 8.92 -2.72
N LYS A 5 17.64 9.85 -3.55
CA LYS A 5 16.23 10.22 -3.62
C LYS A 5 15.35 9.00 -3.95
N LEU A 6 15.73 8.23 -4.98
CA LEU A 6 14.94 7.04 -5.36
C LEU A 6 14.93 6.01 -4.25
N LEU A 7 16.09 5.76 -3.62
CA LEU A 7 16.16 4.80 -2.49
C LEU A 7 15.29 5.23 -1.32
N GLU A 8 15.26 6.53 -1.00
CA GLU A 8 14.39 7.06 0.06
C GLU A 8 12.91 6.89 -0.30
N MET A 9 12.55 7.15 -1.56
CA MET A 9 11.17 6.97 -2.02
C MET A 9 10.72 5.50 -1.93
N LEU A 10 11.60 4.56 -2.26
CA LEU A 10 11.31 3.14 -2.13
C LEU A 10 11.10 2.75 -0.67
N ASN A 11 11.88 3.31 0.25
CA ASN A 11 11.68 3.08 1.68
C ASN A 11 10.37 3.71 2.19
N ASP A 12 9.97 4.85 1.65
CA ASP A 12 8.66 5.43 1.97
C ASP A 12 7.54 4.48 1.54
N ALA A 13 7.69 3.87 0.37
CA ALA A 13 6.72 2.89 -0.12
C ALA A 13 6.69 1.64 0.78
N ILE A 14 7.84 1.12 1.19
CA ILE A 14 7.93 -0.04 2.10
C ILE A 14 7.25 0.28 3.42
N ALA A 15 7.53 1.44 4.00
CA ALA A 15 6.92 1.87 5.25
C ALA A 15 5.39 1.92 5.15
N ARG A 16 4.88 2.43 4.04
CA ARG A 16 3.44 2.49 3.77
C ARG A 16 2.85 1.09 3.59
N GLU A 17 3.52 0.21 2.83
CA GLU A 17 3.01 -1.15 2.61
C GLU A 17 2.96 -1.95 3.92
N MET A 18 3.95 -1.77 4.80
CA MET A 18 3.92 -2.39 6.12
C MET A 18 2.77 -1.84 6.97
N GLN A 19 2.56 -0.52 6.92
CA GLN A 19 1.46 0.12 7.64
C GLN A 19 0.12 -0.51 7.27
N VAL A 20 -0.20 -0.53 5.98
CA VAL A 20 -1.53 -0.97 5.55
C VAL A 20 -1.70 -2.49 5.60
N SER A 21 -0.62 -3.26 5.48
CA SER A 21 -0.73 -4.71 5.66
C SER A 21 -1.17 -5.06 7.09
N ILE A 22 -0.67 -4.35 8.09
CA ILE A 22 -1.09 -4.52 9.49
C ILE A 22 -2.47 -3.90 9.70
N GLN A 23 -2.67 -2.68 9.21
CA GLN A 23 -3.93 -1.94 9.37
C GLN A 23 -5.14 -2.73 8.83
N TYR A 24 -5.06 -3.20 7.60
CA TYR A 24 -6.14 -3.96 6.97
C TYR A 24 -6.33 -5.32 7.63
N MET A 25 -5.25 -5.96 8.09
CA MET A 25 -5.34 -7.24 8.79
C MET A 25 -6.05 -7.06 10.14
N TRP A 26 -5.74 -6.01 10.90
CA TRP A 26 -6.43 -5.75 12.18
C TRP A 26 -7.88 -5.31 11.94
N GLN A 27 -8.15 -4.58 10.89
CA GLN A 27 -9.54 -4.27 10.50
C GLN A 27 -10.30 -5.54 10.16
N HIS A 28 -9.69 -6.46 9.44
CA HIS A 28 -10.24 -7.78 9.16
C HIS A 28 -10.61 -8.51 10.46
N VAL A 29 -9.73 -8.48 11.45
CA VAL A 29 -9.94 -9.16 12.74
C VAL A 29 -11.08 -8.52 13.52
N GLN A 30 -11.19 -7.20 13.50
CA GLN A 30 -12.12 -6.46 14.36
C GLN A 30 -13.53 -6.36 13.81
N TRP A 31 -13.71 -6.63 12.54
CA TRP A 31 -15.05 -6.54 11.94
C TRP A 31 -15.88 -7.75 12.29
N GLY A 32 -17.07 -7.50 12.86
CA GLY A 32 -18.05 -8.51 13.16
C GLY A 32 -19.43 -8.10 12.66
N GLY A 33 -20.40 -8.99 12.79
CA GLY A 33 -21.77 -8.74 12.39
C GLY A 33 -22.01 -8.81 10.90
N VAL A 34 -23.21 -8.48 10.47
CA VAL A 34 -23.69 -8.64 9.10
C VAL A 34 -22.86 -7.81 8.11
N LYS A 35 -22.59 -6.54 8.44
CA LYS A 35 -21.81 -5.66 7.56
C LYS A 35 -20.37 -6.10 7.44
N GLY A 36 -19.76 -6.50 8.54
CA GLY A 36 -18.37 -6.97 8.54
C GLY A 36 -18.19 -8.27 7.77
N PHE A 37 -19.17 -9.15 7.84
CA PHE A 37 -19.11 -10.45 7.19
C PHE A 37 -18.86 -10.34 5.68
N ALA A 38 -19.46 -9.36 5.02
CA ALA A 38 -19.35 -9.20 3.57
C ALA A 38 -17.97 -8.73 3.12
N VAL A 39 -17.22 -8.03 3.99
CA VAL A 39 -15.94 -7.37 3.60
C VAL A 39 -14.74 -7.94 4.33
N GLN A 40 -14.96 -8.75 5.34
CA GLN A 40 -13.90 -9.27 6.20
C GLN A 40 -12.82 -10.03 5.41
N ASP A 41 -13.22 -10.90 4.51
CA ASP A 41 -12.29 -11.68 3.70
C ASP A 41 -11.54 -10.80 2.70
N GLU A 42 -12.20 -9.79 2.16
CA GLU A 42 -11.57 -8.86 1.21
C GLU A 42 -10.47 -8.06 1.89
N LEU A 43 -10.69 -7.60 3.13
CA LEU A 43 -9.67 -6.89 3.90
C LEU A 43 -8.43 -7.76 4.13
N LYS A 44 -8.63 -9.02 4.47
CA LYS A 44 -7.52 -9.96 4.66
C LYS A 44 -6.74 -10.18 3.36
N LYS A 45 -7.45 -10.37 2.26
CA LYS A 45 -6.86 -10.57 0.94
C LYS A 45 -6.00 -9.37 0.54
N ILE A 46 -6.52 -8.17 0.72
CA ILE A 46 -5.80 -6.94 0.42
C ILE A 46 -4.57 -6.80 1.34
N ALA A 47 -4.73 -7.06 2.64
CA ALA A 47 -3.61 -7.00 3.59
C ALA A 47 -2.45 -7.90 3.15
N ILE A 48 -2.74 -9.11 2.69
CA ILE A 48 -1.73 -10.05 2.22
C ILE A 48 -1.05 -9.52 0.95
N THR A 49 -1.82 -8.96 0.02
CA THR A 49 -1.27 -8.35 -1.21
C THR A 49 -0.32 -7.21 -0.85
N GLU A 50 -0.67 -6.38 0.11
CA GLU A 50 0.18 -5.27 0.55
C GLU A 50 1.49 -5.77 1.16
N MET A 51 1.48 -6.85 1.91
CA MET A 51 2.71 -7.43 2.45
C MET A 51 3.59 -8.00 1.33
N LYS A 52 2.99 -8.59 0.31
CA LYS A 52 3.74 -9.05 -0.87
C LYS A 52 4.37 -7.87 -1.63
N HIS A 53 3.68 -6.74 -1.71
CA HIS A 53 4.25 -5.52 -2.27
C HIS A 53 5.46 -5.06 -1.46
N ALA A 54 5.37 -5.06 -0.14
CA ALA A 54 6.49 -4.69 0.73
C ALA A 54 7.71 -5.56 0.45
N GLU A 55 7.51 -6.86 0.34
CA GLU A 55 8.60 -7.81 0.04
C GLU A 55 9.23 -7.50 -1.31
N THR A 56 8.43 -7.34 -2.35
CA THR A 56 8.93 -7.11 -3.71
C THR A 56 9.69 -5.78 -3.81
N ILE A 57 9.17 -4.73 -3.17
CA ILE A 57 9.85 -3.42 -3.15
C ILE A 57 11.16 -3.53 -2.37
N ALA A 58 11.16 -4.23 -1.24
CA ALA A 58 12.36 -4.41 -0.42
C ALA A 58 13.45 -5.17 -1.19
N GLU A 59 13.09 -6.21 -1.93
CA GLU A 59 14.02 -6.93 -2.78
C GLU A 59 14.65 -6.01 -3.83
N ARG A 60 13.84 -5.17 -4.46
CA ARG A 60 14.34 -4.20 -5.45
C ARG A 60 15.27 -3.17 -4.81
N LEU A 61 14.87 -2.62 -3.67
CA LEU A 61 15.68 -1.67 -2.91
C LEU A 61 17.05 -2.26 -2.56
N PHE A 62 17.05 -3.49 -2.06
CA PHE A 62 18.30 -4.15 -1.67
C PHE A 62 19.21 -4.38 -2.87
N TYR A 63 18.64 -4.80 -4.01
CA TYR A 63 19.39 -4.94 -5.25
C TYR A 63 20.04 -3.61 -5.67
N LEU A 64 19.35 -2.48 -5.47
CA LEU A 64 19.85 -1.16 -5.80
C LEU A 64 20.86 -0.60 -4.77
N GLY A 65 21.17 -1.35 -3.73
CA GLY A 65 22.16 -0.96 -2.73
C GLY A 65 21.60 -0.30 -1.49
N GLY A 66 20.27 -0.22 -1.35
CA GLY A 66 19.62 0.34 -0.16
C GLY A 66 19.33 -0.71 0.90
N THR A 67 18.90 -0.26 2.06
CA THR A 67 18.50 -1.13 3.18
C THR A 67 17.03 -0.88 3.52
N PRO A 68 16.18 -1.92 3.46
CA PRO A 68 14.75 -1.74 3.76
C PRO A 68 14.52 -1.24 5.18
N THR A 69 13.60 -0.28 5.31
CA THR A 69 13.22 0.24 6.62
C THR A 69 12.47 -0.82 7.44
N THR A 70 12.60 -0.75 8.76
CA THR A 70 11.86 -1.60 9.70
C THR A 70 10.73 -0.85 10.39
N LYS A 71 10.51 0.41 10.02
CA LYS A 71 9.52 1.28 10.67
C LYS A 71 8.35 1.54 9.73
N PRO A 72 7.16 0.97 10.02
CA PRO A 72 5.98 1.30 9.23
C PRO A 72 5.56 2.74 9.46
N THR A 73 4.83 3.30 8.51
CA THR A 73 4.10 4.54 8.70
C THR A 73 3.05 4.32 9.80
N GLU A 74 2.55 5.38 10.41
CA GLU A 74 1.58 5.28 11.50
C GLU A 74 0.35 4.46 11.09
N ILE A 75 0.03 3.46 11.91
CA ILE A 75 -1.09 2.55 11.67
C ILE A 75 -2.34 3.13 12.30
N PHE A 76 -3.43 3.16 11.55
CA PHE A 76 -4.71 3.67 12.03
C PHE A 76 -5.82 2.67 11.71
N VAL A 77 -6.27 1.91 12.70
CA VAL A 77 -7.30 0.88 12.50
C VAL A 77 -8.70 1.48 12.40
N GLY A 78 -9.02 2.46 13.22
CA GLY A 78 -10.35 3.07 13.28
C GLY A 78 -11.26 2.40 14.32
N LYS A 79 -12.34 3.07 14.67
CA LYS A 79 -13.25 2.64 15.75
C LYS A 79 -14.56 2.04 15.22
N ASN A 80 -14.92 2.34 14.00
CA ASN A 80 -16.13 1.84 13.37
C ASN A 80 -15.89 1.68 11.86
N LEU A 81 -16.81 1.02 11.21
CA LEU A 81 -16.69 0.65 9.81
C LEU A 81 -16.47 1.83 8.89
N LYS A 82 -17.25 2.89 9.05
CA LYS A 82 -17.16 4.08 8.21
C LYS A 82 -15.82 4.77 8.35
N GLU A 83 -15.33 4.90 9.59
CA GLU A 83 -14.03 5.51 9.86
C GLU A 83 -12.89 4.68 9.25
N MET A 84 -12.96 3.35 9.41
CA MET A 84 -11.98 2.42 8.83
C MET A 84 -11.87 2.60 7.32
N ILE A 85 -12.99 2.50 6.61
CA ILE A 85 -12.98 2.57 5.13
C ILE A 85 -12.64 3.96 4.63
N THR A 86 -13.10 5.01 5.31
CA THR A 86 -12.74 6.39 4.94
C THR A 86 -11.23 6.57 4.99
N ARG A 87 -10.58 6.06 6.05
CA ARG A 87 -9.12 6.13 6.16
C ARG A 87 -8.44 5.26 5.11
N ASP A 88 -8.96 4.07 4.85
CA ASP A 88 -8.37 3.16 3.86
C ASP A 88 -8.41 3.77 2.46
N VAL A 89 -9.50 4.43 2.09
CA VAL A 89 -9.59 5.18 0.83
C VAL A 89 -8.48 6.21 0.76
N LYS A 90 -8.29 6.97 1.83
CA LYS A 90 -7.27 8.02 1.89
C LYS A 90 -5.85 7.45 1.77
N ASP A 91 -5.60 6.34 2.46
CA ASP A 91 -4.30 5.69 2.42
C ASP A 91 -3.99 5.17 1.01
N GLU A 92 -4.99 4.66 0.28
CA GLU A 92 -4.80 4.23 -1.10
C GLU A 92 -4.55 5.42 -2.04
N GLU A 93 -5.26 6.54 -1.84
CA GLU A 93 -5.02 7.77 -2.62
C GLU A 93 -3.60 8.27 -2.44
N ASN A 94 -3.10 8.27 -1.20
CA ASN A 94 -1.74 8.69 -0.91
C ASN A 94 -0.71 7.76 -1.57
N ALA A 95 -0.97 6.45 -1.56
CA ALA A 95 -0.10 5.47 -2.22
C ALA A 95 -0.07 5.67 -3.73
N ILE A 96 -1.23 5.86 -4.35
CA ILE A 96 -1.33 6.11 -5.79
C ILE A 96 -0.49 7.32 -6.18
N LYS A 97 -0.58 8.40 -5.41
CA LYS A 97 0.20 9.61 -5.65
C LYS A 97 1.70 9.33 -5.53
N LEU A 98 2.11 8.69 -4.44
CA LEU A 98 3.52 8.36 -4.20
C LEU A 98 4.08 7.46 -5.30
N TYR A 99 3.32 6.44 -5.70
CA TYR A 99 3.81 5.46 -6.68
C TYR A 99 3.93 6.06 -8.08
N LYS A 100 3.07 7.00 -8.44
CA LYS A 100 3.23 7.78 -9.67
C LYS A 100 4.50 8.63 -9.63
N GLU A 101 4.82 9.22 -8.49
CA GLU A 101 6.05 9.98 -8.30
C GLU A 101 7.29 9.09 -8.41
N ILE A 102 7.22 7.87 -7.84
CA ILE A 102 8.32 6.89 -7.94
C ILE A 102 8.54 6.46 -9.39
N ILE A 103 7.46 6.20 -10.13
CA ILE A 103 7.53 5.85 -11.55
C ILE A 103 8.24 6.96 -12.32
N ALA A 104 7.84 8.21 -12.11
CA ALA A 104 8.46 9.36 -12.79
C ALA A 104 9.94 9.48 -12.44
N GLN A 105 10.31 9.32 -11.18
CA GLN A 105 11.71 9.40 -10.76
C GLN A 105 12.54 8.25 -11.34
N ALA A 106 12.01 7.04 -11.34
CA ALA A 106 12.70 5.88 -11.94
C ALA A 106 12.92 6.08 -13.44
N GLN A 107 11.92 6.59 -14.15
CA GLN A 107 12.02 6.88 -15.58
C GLN A 107 13.08 7.96 -15.84
N LYS A 108 13.11 8.99 -15.02
CA LYS A 108 14.13 10.05 -15.10
C LYS A 108 15.53 9.48 -14.94
N GLU A 109 15.71 8.48 -14.09
CA GLU A 109 16.99 7.83 -13.87
C GLU A 109 17.25 6.68 -14.85
N LYS A 110 16.32 6.43 -15.78
CA LYS A 110 16.39 5.35 -16.77
C LYS A 110 16.41 3.98 -16.12
N ASP A 111 15.73 3.85 -14.97
CA ASP A 111 15.55 2.58 -14.28
C ASP A 111 14.17 2.01 -14.66
N GLU A 112 14.12 1.40 -15.84
CA GLU A 112 12.87 0.84 -16.37
C GLU A 112 12.30 -0.27 -15.49
N THR A 113 13.15 -1.05 -14.86
CA THR A 113 12.71 -2.18 -14.01
C THR A 113 11.96 -1.68 -12.79
N THR A 114 12.49 -0.66 -12.10
CA THR A 114 11.78 -0.05 -10.97
C THR A 114 10.47 0.60 -11.43
N ALA A 115 10.51 1.32 -12.55
CA ALA A 115 9.30 1.93 -13.11
C ALA A 115 8.24 0.89 -13.41
N PHE A 116 8.59 -0.21 -14.06
CA PHE A 116 7.66 -1.28 -14.39
C PHE A 116 7.09 -1.94 -13.15
N LEU A 117 7.93 -2.23 -12.16
CA LEU A 117 7.50 -2.80 -10.88
C LEU A 117 6.41 -1.94 -10.24
N PHE A 118 6.63 -0.63 -10.19
CA PHE A 118 5.65 0.27 -9.57
C PHE A 118 4.41 0.49 -10.44
N MET A 119 4.49 0.31 -11.74
CA MET A 119 3.30 0.29 -12.61
C MET A 119 2.38 -0.89 -12.27
N GLU A 120 2.95 -2.06 -12.00
CA GLU A 120 2.18 -3.23 -11.58
C GLU A 120 1.57 -3.05 -10.20
N ILE A 121 2.35 -2.51 -9.26
CA ILE A 121 1.85 -2.23 -7.90
C ILE A 121 0.77 -1.15 -7.95
N LEU A 122 0.96 -0.11 -8.76
CA LEU A 122 -0.01 0.96 -8.92
C LEU A 122 -1.37 0.41 -9.40
N LYS A 123 -1.35 -0.55 -10.32
CA LYS A 123 -2.57 -1.19 -10.78
C LYS A 123 -3.34 -1.83 -9.62
N ASP A 124 -2.63 -2.54 -8.74
CA ASP A 124 -3.25 -3.18 -7.58
C ASP A 124 -3.83 -2.12 -6.63
N GLU A 125 -3.10 -1.02 -6.40
CA GLU A 125 -3.56 0.04 -5.52
C GLU A 125 -4.79 0.75 -6.07
N GLU A 126 -4.88 0.90 -7.38
CA GLU A 126 -6.08 1.46 -8.01
C GLU A 126 -7.28 0.52 -7.85
N GLU A 127 -7.07 -0.79 -7.93
CA GLU A 127 -8.11 -1.78 -7.66
C GLU A 127 -8.56 -1.73 -6.20
N HIS A 128 -7.62 -1.60 -5.26
CA HIS A 128 -7.94 -1.46 -3.82
C HIS A 128 -8.74 -0.17 -3.57
N HIS A 129 -8.33 0.92 -4.19
CA HIS A 129 -9.03 2.20 -4.08
C HIS A 129 -10.47 2.08 -4.57
N ASP A 130 -10.67 1.43 -5.70
CA ASP A 130 -12.01 1.17 -6.24
C ASP A 130 -12.85 0.33 -5.28
N THR A 131 -12.28 -0.74 -4.74
CA THR A 131 -12.94 -1.60 -3.77
C THR A 131 -13.39 -0.82 -2.53
N PHE A 132 -12.47 -0.05 -1.93
CA PHE A 132 -12.79 0.71 -0.72
C PHE A 132 -13.79 1.85 -0.99
N THR A 133 -13.67 2.51 -2.13
CA THR A 133 -14.60 3.58 -2.51
C THR A 133 -16.02 3.03 -2.68
N THR A 134 -16.13 1.89 -3.35
CA THR A 134 -17.43 1.23 -3.56
C THR A 134 -18.03 0.78 -2.22
N LEU A 135 -17.22 0.18 -1.34
CA LEU A 135 -17.68 -0.21 0.00
C LEU A 135 -18.16 0.99 0.81
N LEU A 136 -17.46 2.12 0.71
CA LEU A 136 -17.83 3.33 1.43
C LEU A 136 -19.20 3.85 1.01
N GLU A 137 -19.58 3.69 -0.24
CA GLU A 137 -20.88 4.09 -0.75
C GLU A 137 -22.04 3.29 -0.10
N GLU A 138 -21.76 2.06 0.32
CA GLU A 138 -22.77 1.16 0.92
C GLU A 138 -22.89 1.32 2.44
N ILE A 139 -22.05 2.11 3.02
CA ILE A 139 -21.97 2.34 4.46
C ILE A 139 -22.51 3.74 4.79
#